data_7c4acec4eaba5fda3ffee80fdfa03321
#
_entry.id   7c4acec4eaba5fda3ffee80fdfa03321
#
_cell.length_a   1.000
_cell.length_b   1.000
_cell.length_c   1.000
_cell.angle_alpha   90.00
_cell.angle_beta   90.00
_cell.angle_gamma   90.00
#
_symmetry.space_group_name_H-M   'P 1'
#
loop_
_entity.id
_entity.type
_entity.pdbx_description
1 polymer ?
#
loop_
_entity_poly.entity_id
_entity_poly.type
_entity_poly.pdbx_seq_one_letter_code
_entity_poly.pdbx_strand_id
1 'polypeptide(L)'
;MTVLTRRRLLRRAALSATAATAARVSVRPASGVAIAATSLLAAACDPDSPDADPNPERRLGLRFPDGFRWGAATSAYQIEGAAKEDGRGASVWDTFSHTPGRTRNGDTGDVAADHYHRWANDLDLMKDLGLRSYRFSISWPRVQADGTGKANQRGLDFYRRLVDGLHERGIEPMATLFHWDLPQALQDLGGWENRDVAYRFADYAAAVFEALGTAVPVWLTINEPKTVVQNGYLGGHHAPGLRDPDAAYLVAHHLQLAHGLAVRALRAESDARIGPALNLHPCYPADDRPETETATRLYDGYENRLYLDSILRGAYPQDVLDDLGPDSRMVRGIRDGDLAVISSPVDLLAVQYYTPYYVTGGGDTETRWPTSEAFWQQIFPDGMFDMLTRITRDYGPIPLTITENGLPCPDELGSDGTVDDPGRVEFLRDHFAAAHRAIEAGVPLESYHVWSLMDNFEWAEGYEQRWGLVYVDYPTQRRILKRSAHWYKGVIRDNTV
;
A
#
# COMPACT_ATOMS: atom_id res chain seq x y z
N MET A 1 0.50 -35.69 0.35
CA MET A 1 0.72 -34.55 1.25
C MET A 1 0.11 -33.23 0.75
N THR A 2 -0.76 -33.21 -0.25
CA THR A 2 -0.99 -32.03 -1.09
C THR A 2 -2.35 -31.31 -0.91
N VAL A 3 -3.28 -31.82 -0.12
CA VAL A 3 -4.64 -31.22 -0.05
C VAL A 3 -4.85 -30.35 1.21
N LEU A 4 -3.93 -30.36 2.14
CA LEU A 4 -4.08 -29.72 3.45
C LEU A 4 -3.77 -28.21 3.44
N THR A 5 -2.86 -27.73 2.57
CA THR A 5 -2.35 -26.36 2.56
C THR A 5 -3.35 -25.39 1.92
N ARG A 6 -3.94 -25.74 0.77
CA ARG A 6 -4.96 -24.92 0.09
C ARG A 6 -6.20 -24.69 0.98
N ARG A 7 -6.69 -25.73 1.65
CA ARG A 7 -7.84 -25.59 2.59
C ARG A 7 -7.53 -24.74 3.81
N ARG A 8 -6.27 -24.61 4.22
CA ARG A 8 -5.84 -23.84 5.39
C ARG A 8 -5.58 -22.37 5.06
N LEU A 9 -4.95 -22.07 3.94
CA LEU A 9 -4.85 -20.69 3.41
C LEU A 9 -6.25 -20.09 3.16
N LEU A 10 -7.19 -20.91 2.67
CA LEU A 10 -8.58 -20.54 2.44
C LEU A 10 -9.35 -20.29 3.76
N ARG A 11 -9.03 -20.99 4.85
CA ARG A 11 -9.61 -20.73 6.17
C ARG A 11 -9.14 -19.42 6.80
N ARG A 12 -7.98 -18.89 6.39
CA ARG A 12 -7.38 -17.67 6.94
C ARG A 12 -8.04 -16.39 6.49
N ALA A 13 -8.38 -16.30 5.22
CA ALA A 13 -9.20 -15.20 4.74
C ALA A 13 -10.54 -15.11 5.50
N ALA A 14 -11.03 -16.23 6.04
CA ALA A 14 -12.23 -16.28 6.88
C ALA A 14 -11.97 -15.94 8.36
N LEU A 15 -10.77 -16.16 8.89
CA LEU A 15 -10.44 -15.93 10.31
C LEU A 15 -10.04 -14.47 10.59
N SER A 16 -9.41 -13.78 9.65
CA SER A 16 -9.17 -12.33 9.77
C SER A 16 -10.47 -11.52 9.73
N ALA A 17 -11.49 -12.01 9.03
CA ALA A 17 -12.82 -11.38 8.98
C ALA A 17 -13.66 -11.60 10.24
N THR A 18 -13.41 -12.69 11.00
CA THR A 18 -14.17 -12.99 12.24
C THR A 18 -13.60 -12.32 13.48
N ALA A 19 -12.33 -11.93 13.49
CA ALA A 19 -11.73 -11.23 14.62
C ALA A 19 -12.24 -9.79 14.79
N ALA A 20 -12.61 -9.13 13.70
CA ALA A 20 -13.15 -7.77 13.74
C ALA A 20 -14.61 -7.69 14.25
N THR A 21 -15.35 -8.80 14.23
CA THR A 21 -16.78 -8.83 14.64
C THR A 21 -17.01 -9.39 16.05
N ALA A 22 -15.99 -9.96 16.70
CA ALA A 22 -16.16 -10.68 17.98
C ALA A 22 -15.93 -9.83 19.25
N ALA A 23 -15.63 -8.55 19.15
CA ALA A 23 -15.24 -7.71 20.28
C ALA A 23 -16.39 -7.03 21.05
N ARG A 24 -17.66 -7.39 20.82
CA ARG A 24 -18.79 -6.94 21.67
C ARG A 24 -19.81 -8.03 21.99
N VAL A 25 -19.40 -8.99 22.83
CA VAL A 25 -20.36 -9.76 23.62
C VAL A 25 -19.96 -9.61 25.08
N SER A 26 -20.81 -8.93 25.85
CA SER A 26 -20.66 -8.77 27.29
C SER A 26 -20.80 -10.13 27.97
N VAL A 27 -19.72 -10.68 28.51
CA VAL A 27 -19.74 -11.83 29.40
C VAL A 27 -19.37 -11.36 30.80
N ARG A 28 -20.26 -11.59 31.74
CA ARG A 28 -20.04 -11.42 33.20
C ARG A 28 -18.91 -12.35 33.66
N PRO A 29 -18.06 -11.92 34.62
CA PRO A 29 -16.87 -12.64 34.96
C PRO A 29 -17.15 -13.88 35.81
N ALA A 30 -16.63 -15.02 35.35
CA ALA A 30 -16.29 -16.13 36.23
C ALA A 30 -14.77 -16.16 36.36
N SER A 31 -14.33 -16.15 37.58
CA SER A 31 -12.98 -16.01 38.10
C SER A 31 -11.90 -16.84 37.40
N GLY A 32 -10.78 -16.20 37.10
CA GLY A 32 -9.44 -16.78 37.03
C GLY A 32 -8.88 -16.98 35.63
N VAL A 33 -7.81 -16.24 35.31
CA VAL A 33 -6.91 -16.38 34.15
C VAL A 33 -7.43 -15.74 32.86
N ALA A 34 -7.39 -14.41 32.79
CA ALA A 34 -7.47 -13.64 31.54
C ALA A 34 -6.95 -12.20 31.75
N ILE A 35 -5.69 -12.06 32.18
CA ILE A 35 -5.01 -10.76 32.25
C ILE A 35 -3.61 -10.93 31.63
N ALA A 36 -3.54 -11.13 30.33
CA ALA A 36 -2.28 -11.01 29.60
C ALA A 36 -2.44 -10.63 28.11
N ALA A 37 -3.66 -10.58 27.58
CA ALA A 37 -3.84 -10.35 26.13
C ALA A 37 -4.33 -8.93 25.76
N THR A 38 -4.75 -8.13 26.73
CA THR A 38 -5.31 -6.78 26.48
C THR A 38 -4.30 -5.66 26.70
N SER A 39 -3.12 -5.90 27.23
CA SER A 39 -2.10 -4.88 27.51
C SER A 39 -0.98 -4.78 26.47
N LEU A 40 -0.94 -5.65 25.47
CA LEU A 40 0.05 -5.61 24.39
C LEU A 40 -0.40 -4.81 23.14
N LEU A 41 -1.64 -4.38 23.09
CA LEU A 41 -2.25 -3.79 21.89
C LEU A 41 -2.09 -2.25 21.75
N ALA A 42 -1.55 -1.57 22.75
CA ALA A 42 -1.44 -0.10 22.73
C ALA A 42 0.00 0.42 22.90
N ALA A 43 1.00 -0.45 22.96
CA ALA A 43 2.33 -0.07 23.44
C ALA A 43 3.15 0.82 22.49
N ALA A 44 2.87 0.79 21.18
CA ALA A 44 3.72 1.47 20.20
C ALA A 44 3.49 2.98 20.07
N CYS A 45 2.31 3.48 20.46
CA CYS A 45 2.01 4.90 20.47
C CYS A 45 1.71 5.46 21.87
N ASP A 46 1.86 4.63 22.92
CA ASP A 46 1.64 5.04 24.30
C ASP A 46 2.90 5.70 24.84
N PRO A 47 2.91 7.03 25.10
CA PRO A 47 4.06 7.73 25.65
C PRO A 47 4.42 7.26 27.06
N ASP A 48 3.52 6.62 27.77
CA ASP A 48 3.70 6.06 29.12
C ASP A 48 4.13 4.57 29.09
N SER A 49 4.36 4.00 27.90
CA SER A 49 4.87 2.64 27.77
C SER A 49 6.26 2.51 28.43
N PRO A 50 6.52 1.46 29.24
CA PRO A 50 7.84 1.24 29.81
C PRO A 50 8.93 1.00 28.78
N ASP A 51 8.57 0.68 27.53
CA ASP A 51 9.47 0.45 26.41
C ASP A 51 9.59 1.69 25.50
N ALA A 52 8.87 2.79 25.77
CA ALA A 52 8.96 4.02 24.99
C ALA A 52 10.35 4.67 25.12
N ASP A 53 10.92 5.10 24.00
CA ASP A 53 12.17 5.86 24.02
C ASP A 53 11.95 7.22 24.73
N PRO A 54 12.66 7.53 25.82
CA PRO A 54 12.51 8.81 26.53
C PRO A 54 12.88 10.02 25.65
N ASN A 55 13.55 9.80 24.51
CA ASN A 55 13.87 10.83 23.54
C ASN A 55 13.65 10.35 22.10
N PRO A 56 12.40 10.19 21.66
CA PRO A 56 12.08 9.67 20.33
C PRO A 56 12.60 10.57 19.20
N GLU A 57 12.81 11.86 19.46
CA GLU A 57 13.34 12.83 18.47
C GLU A 57 14.86 12.80 18.35
N ARG A 58 15.55 11.97 19.14
CA ARG A 58 17.02 11.88 19.08
C ARG A 58 17.50 11.57 17.68
N ARG A 59 18.37 12.40 17.14
CA ARG A 59 19.03 12.17 15.86
C ARG A 59 20.14 11.14 16.02
N LEU A 60 20.17 10.20 15.07
CA LEU A 60 21.17 9.12 15.05
C LEU A 60 22.47 9.53 14.33
N GLY A 61 22.45 10.67 13.63
CA GLY A 61 23.58 11.14 12.83
C GLY A 61 23.80 10.39 11.52
N LEU A 62 22.80 9.63 11.06
CA LEU A 62 22.84 8.85 9.83
C LEU A 62 22.50 9.75 8.63
N ARG A 63 23.52 10.11 7.84
CA ARG A 63 23.38 10.94 6.67
C ARG A 63 23.05 10.08 5.45
N PHE A 64 21.98 10.43 4.75
CA PHE A 64 21.60 9.79 3.48
C PHE A 64 22.40 10.33 2.29
N PRO A 65 22.49 9.57 1.19
CA PRO A 65 23.19 10.02 -0.02
C PRO A 65 22.69 11.37 -0.51
N ASP A 66 23.57 12.15 -1.12
CA ASP A 66 23.17 13.38 -1.77
C ASP A 66 22.19 13.07 -2.91
N GLY A 67 21.11 13.83 -3.00
CA GLY A 67 20.04 13.58 -3.98
C GLY A 67 18.99 12.57 -3.53
N PHE A 68 19.09 11.99 -2.33
CA PHE A 68 18.04 11.13 -1.77
C PHE A 68 16.72 11.93 -1.63
N ARG A 69 15.62 11.33 -2.10
CA ARG A 69 14.33 12.02 -2.15
C ARG A 69 13.44 11.61 -0.99
N TRP A 70 13.25 12.53 -0.08
CA TRP A 70 12.29 12.41 1.02
C TRP A 70 10.92 12.84 0.55
N GLY A 71 9.91 12.01 0.75
CA GLY A 71 8.56 12.23 0.28
C GLY A 71 7.47 11.77 1.22
N ALA A 72 6.25 11.93 0.79
CA ALA A 72 5.07 11.34 1.40
C ALA A 72 4.13 10.80 0.31
N ALA A 73 3.23 9.91 0.69
CA ALA A 73 2.31 9.26 -0.23
C ALA A 73 0.85 9.47 0.19
N THR A 74 -0.04 9.39 -0.80
CA THR A 74 -1.49 9.31 -0.63
C THR A 74 -2.11 8.51 -1.77
N SER A 75 -3.42 8.22 -1.69
CA SER A 75 -4.17 7.69 -2.82
C SER A 75 -5.46 8.47 -3.09
N ALA A 76 -5.92 8.45 -4.33
CA ALA A 76 -7.02 9.27 -4.81
C ALA A 76 -8.31 9.06 -4.01
N TYR A 77 -8.79 7.81 -3.89
CA TYR A 77 -10.03 7.53 -3.18
C TYR A 77 -9.98 7.93 -1.70
N GLN A 78 -8.80 7.80 -1.09
CA GLN A 78 -8.61 8.05 0.34
C GLN A 78 -8.58 9.52 0.71
N ILE A 79 -8.21 10.43 -0.23
CA ILE A 79 -8.07 11.85 0.11
C ILE A 79 -8.90 12.82 -0.74
N GLU A 80 -9.22 12.49 -2.00
CA GLU A 80 -9.76 13.47 -2.94
C GLU A 80 -11.17 13.95 -2.56
N GLY A 81 -12.07 13.02 -2.23
CA GLY A 81 -13.49 13.35 -2.16
C GLY A 81 -14.06 13.69 -3.54
N ALA A 82 -14.98 14.65 -3.59
CA ALA A 82 -15.63 15.08 -4.84
C ALA A 82 -16.16 13.89 -5.67
N ALA A 83 -16.78 12.92 -4.99
CA ALA A 83 -17.12 11.61 -5.54
C ALA A 83 -18.08 11.66 -6.74
N LYS A 84 -18.83 12.76 -6.90
CA LYS A 84 -19.83 12.95 -7.96
C LYS A 84 -19.59 14.19 -8.82
N GLU A 85 -18.40 14.80 -8.69
CA GLU A 85 -18.10 16.05 -9.36
C GLU A 85 -17.34 15.84 -10.68
N ASP A 86 -17.45 16.81 -11.57
CA ASP A 86 -16.71 16.94 -12.82
C ASP A 86 -16.73 15.68 -13.71
N GLY A 87 -17.82 14.89 -13.62
CA GLY A 87 -18.03 13.72 -14.47
C GLY A 87 -17.29 12.46 -13.98
N ARG A 88 -16.84 12.43 -12.72
CA ARG A 88 -16.32 11.21 -12.11
C ARG A 88 -17.40 10.14 -12.03
N GLY A 89 -17.10 8.93 -12.51
CA GLY A 89 -17.93 7.74 -12.35
C GLY A 89 -17.76 7.09 -10.98
N ALA A 90 -18.64 6.16 -10.63
CA ALA A 90 -18.51 5.37 -9.42
C ALA A 90 -17.35 4.35 -9.55
N SER A 91 -16.61 4.14 -8.48
CA SER A 91 -15.67 3.04 -8.33
C SER A 91 -16.28 1.90 -7.51
N VAL A 92 -15.58 0.75 -7.49
CA VAL A 92 -15.91 -0.36 -6.59
C VAL A 92 -15.89 0.06 -5.12
N TRP A 93 -15.08 1.04 -4.75
CA TRP A 93 -15.02 1.57 -3.39
C TRP A 93 -16.21 2.48 -3.06
N ASP A 94 -16.74 3.24 -4.02
CA ASP A 94 -17.99 3.97 -3.82
C ASP A 94 -19.14 2.99 -3.50
N THR A 95 -19.29 1.93 -4.29
CA THR A 95 -20.31 0.90 -4.05
C THR A 95 -20.10 0.17 -2.73
N PHE A 96 -18.85 -0.21 -2.42
CA PHE A 96 -18.51 -0.94 -1.22
C PHE A 96 -18.77 -0.13 0.04
N SER A 97 -18.28 1.11 0.11
CA SER A 97 -18.42 1.96 1.30
C SER A 97 -19.86 2.38 1.59
N HIS A 98 -20.70 2.47 0.54
CA HIS A 98 -22.15 2.72 0.72
C HIS A 98 -22.95 1.45 1.02
N THR A 99 -22.33 0.27 0.99
CA THR A 99 -22.99 -0.97 1.39
C THR A 99 -22.97 -1.11 2.90
N PRO A 100 -24.12 -1.24 3.59
CA PRO A 100 -24.17 -1.29 5.05
C PRO A 100 -23.27 -2.37 5.65
N GLY A 101 -22.48 -2.01 6.67
CA GLY A 101 -21.59 -2.92 7.40
C GLY A 101 -20.29 -3.28 6.68
N ARG A 102 -19.95 -2.62 5.57
CA ARG A 102 -18.71 -2.85 4.83
C ARG A 102 -17.55 -1.98 5.32
N THR A 103 -17.85 -0.81 5.83
CA THR A 103 -16.88 0.10 6.44
C THR A 103 -17.24 0.37 7.90
N ARG A 104 -16.25 0.71 8.70
CA ARG A 104 -16.45 1.10 10.09
C ARG A 104 -17.33 2.36 10.14
N ASN A 105 -18.28 2.40 11.06
CA ASN A 105 -19.26 3.50 11.24
C ASN A 105 -20.12 3.83 9.99
N GLY A 106 -20.00 3.08 8.89
CA GLY A 106 -20.60 3.43 7.62
C GLY A 106 -19.90 4.60 6.92
N ASP A 107 -18.64 4.82 7.23
CA ASP A 107 -17.82 5.88 6.63
C ASP A 107 -17.65 5.66 5.13
N THR A 108 -17.58 6.76 4.36
CA THR A 108 -17.42 6.77 2.91
C THR A 108 -16.28 7.70 2.48
N GLY A 109 -15.74 7.48 1.28
CA GLY A 109 -14.76 8.38 0.66
C GLY A 109 -15.36 9.60 -0.04
N ASP A 110 -16.66 9.92 0.15
CA ASP A 110 -17.36 10.96 -0.61
C ASP A 110 -16.75 12.36 -0.45
N VAL A 111 -16.28 12.66 0.75
CA VAL A 111 -15.58 13.91 1.09
C VAL A 111 -14.10 13.63 1.38
N ALA A 112 -13.81 12.53 2.07
CA ALA A 112 -12.47 12.15 2.49
C ALA A 112 -11.73 13.31 3.18
N ALA A 113 -10.55 13.67 2.67
CA ALA A 113 -9.81 14.85 3.12
C ALA A 113 -10.06 16.09 2.23
N ASP A 114 -11.06 16.06 1.35
CA ASP A 114 -11.43 17.16 0.45
C ASP A 114 -10.25 17.73 -0.37
N HIS A 115 -9.29 16.86 -0.70
CA HIS A 115 -8.09 17.26 -1.44
C HIS A 115 -8.41 17.80 -2.83
N TYR A 116 -9.47 17.31 -3.47
CA TYR A 116 -9.91 17.79 -4.79
C TYR A 116 -10.10 19.30 -4.83
N HIS A 117 -10.64 19.90 -3.76
CA HIS A 117 -10.84 21.33 -3.66
C HIS A 117 -9.68 22.06 -2.96
N ARG A 118 -8.88 21.36 -2.15
CA ARG A 118 -7.82 21.94 -1.31
C ARG A 118 -6.40 21.64 -1.80
N TRP A 119 -6.27 21.04 -2.97
CA TRP A 119 -4.98 20.59 -3.50
C TRP A 119 -3.88 21.65 -3.43
N ALA A 120 -4.18 22.92 -3.76
CA ALA A 120 -3.19 24.00 -3.74
C ALA A 120 -2.65 24.27 -2.34
N ASN A 121 -3.54 24.30 -1.32
CA ASN A 121 -3.16 24.47 0.09
C ASN A 121 -2.36 23.26 0.58
N ASP A 122 -2.75 22.06 0.18
CA ASP A 122 -2.04 20.83 0.56
C ASP A 122 -0.64 20.80 -0.09
N LEU A 123 -0.47 21.30 -1.31
CA LEU A 123 0.86 21.47 -1.93
C LEU A 123 1.71 22.53 -1.21
N ASP A 124 1.13 23.63 -0.76
CA ASP A 124 1.85 24.62 0.05
C ASP A 124 2.35 24.01 1.36
N LEU A 125 1.53 23.19 1.99
CA LEU A 125 1.91 22.44 3.20
C LEU A 125 3.06 21.46 2.92
N MET A 126 3.03 20.73 1.80
CA MET A 126 4.12 19.84 1.38
C MET A 126 5.44 20.62 1.18
N LYS A 127 5.37 21.80 0.55
CA LYS A 127 6.52 22.69 0.37
C LYS A 127 7.07 23.16 1.71
N ASP A 128 6.18 23.54 2.63
CA ASP A 128 6.57 23.97 3.99
C ASP A 128 7.21 22.85 4.81
N LEU A 129 6.80 21.59 4.60
CA LEU A 129 7.46 20.41 5.15
C LEU A 129 8.83 20.16 4.51
N GLY A 130 9.08 20.72 3.32
CA GLY A 130 10.31 20.54 2.56
C GLY A 130 10.34 19.25 1.75
N LEU A 131 9.19 18.61 1.49
CA LEU A 131 9.12 17.40 0.67
C LEU A 131 9.80 17.59 -0.68
N ARG A 132 10.55 16.59 -1.13
CA ARG A 132 11.24 16.57 -2.43
C ARG A 132 10.51 15.73 -3.47
N SER A 133 9.63 14.83 -3.02
CA SER A 133 8.79 14.01 -3.89
C SER A 133 7.42 13.80 -3.26
N TYR A 134 6.40 13.70 -4.07
CA TYR A 134 5.05 13.36 -3.64
C TYR A 134 4.48 12.26 -4.51
N ARG A 135 4.12 11.13 -3.85
CA ARG A 135 3.43 10.04 -4.52
C ARG A 135 1.92 10.20 -4.32
N PHE A 136 1.20 10.18 -5.44
CA PHE A 136 -0.28 10.21 -5.47
C PHE A 136 -0.79 9.19 -6.47
N SER A 137 -2.07 8.85 -6.41
CA SER A 137 -2.68 8.02 -7.46
C SER A 137 -3.66 8.81 -8.31
N ILE A 138 -3.89 8.30 -9.52
CA ILE A 138 -4.86 8.86 -10.46
C ILE A 138 -6.12 8.01 -10.38
N SER A 139 -7.26 8.62 -10.10
CA SER A 139 -8.54 7.93 -10.04
C SER A 139 -9.01 7.55 -11.45
N TRP A 140 -9.01 6.25 -11.76
CA TRP A 140 -9.48 5.77 -13.06
C TRP A 140 -10.90 6.25 -13.37
N PRO A 141 -11.92 6.13 -12.46
CA PRO A 141 -13.26 6.62 -12.75
C PRO A 141 -13.37 8.15 -12.87
N ARG A 142 -12.37 8.93 -12.42
CA ARG A 142 -12.32 10.37 -12.68
C ARG A 142 -11.84 10.68 -14.10
N VAL A 143 -10.96 9.85 -14.64
CA VAL A 143 -10.44 9.97 -16.00
C VAL A 143 -11.36 9.31 -17.03
N GLN A 144 -11.91 8.15 -16.70
CA GLN A 144 -12.87 7.42 -17.55
C GLN A 144 -13.99 6.88 -16.65
N ALA A 145 -15.13 7.57 -16.64
CA ALA A 145 -16.25 7.30 -15.72
C ALA A 145 -16.69 5.82 -15.71
N ASP A 146 -16.78 5.22 -16.90
CA ASP A 146 -17.18 3.82 -17.09
C ASP A 146 -15.99 2.89 -17.37
N GLY A 147 -14.76 3.39 -17.21
CA GLY A 147 -13.52 2.66 -17.47
C GLY A 147 -13.22 2.44 -18.96
N THR A 148 -13.96 3.09 -19.85
CA THR A 148 -13.80 2.97 -21.31
C THR A 148 -14.12 4.29 -22.02
N GLY A 149 -13.80 4.38 -23.31
CA GLY A 149 -14.14 5.53 -24.16
C GLY A 149 -13.21 6.72 -23.97
N LYS A 150 -13.70 7.91 -24.33
CA LYS A 150 -12.89 9.13 -24.25
C LYS A 150 -12.60 9.53 -22.82
N ALA A 151 -11.37 9.98 -22.60
CA ALA A 151 -10.98 10.51 -21.30
C ALA A 151 -11.77 11.78 -20.95
N ASN A 152 -12.18 11.88 -19.70
CA ASN A 152 -12.84 13.04 -19.12
C ASN A 152 -11.83 14.17 -18.93
N GLN A 153 -11.97 15.21 -19.74
CA GLN A 153 -11.03 16.32 -19.77
C GLN A 153 -10.95 17.05 -18.42
N ARG A 154 -12.07 17.20 -17.69
CA ARG A 154 -12.07 17.86 -16.37
C ARG A 154 -11.28 17.07 -15.34
N GLY A 155 -11.38 15.73 -15.39
CA GLY A 155 -10.57 14.85 -14.53
C GLY A 155 -9.08 14.97 -14.84
N LEU A 156 -8.70 14.96 -16.12
CA LEU A 156 -7.31 15.14 -16.54
C LEU A 156 -6.78 16.53 -16.17
N ASP A 157 -7.59 17.59 -16.30
CA ASP A 157 -7.20 18.94 -15.96
C ASP A 157 -6.94 19.11 -14.45
N PHE A 158 -7.63 18.35 -13.58
CA PHE A 158 -7.31 18.31 -12.17
C PHE A 158 -5.88 17.79 -11.95
N TYR A 159 -5.53 16.66 -12.54
CA TYR A 159 -4.18 16.09 -12.38
C TYR A 159 -3.10 16.94 -13.04
N ARG A 160 -3.39 17.62 -14.16
CA ARG A 160 -2.45 18.60 -14.73
C ARG A 160 -2.13 19.72 -13.75
N ARG A 161 -3.18 20.34 -13.17
CA ARG A 161 -2.99 21.39 -12.15
C ARG A 161 -2.21 20.90 -10.94
N LEU A 162 -2.44 19.66 -10.51
CA LEU A 162 -1.72 19.05 -9.40
C LEU A 162 -0.22 18.90 -9.76
N VAL A 163 0.07 18.33 -10.92
CA VAL A 163 1.46 18.12 -11.40
C VAL A 163 2.19 19.45 -11.61
N ASP A 164 1.55 20.42 -12.27
CA ASP A 164 2.11 21.75 -12.47
C ASP A 164 2.41 22.43 -11.14
N GLY A 165 1.45 22.36 -10.20
CA GLY A 165 1.60 22.92 -8.86
C GLY A 165 2.71 22.27 -8.03
N LEU A 166 2.99 20.98 -8.23
CA LEU A 166 4.14 20.29 -7.63
C LEU A 166 5.45 20.82 -8.18
N HIS A 167 5.56 20.94 -9.49
CA HIS A 167 6.76 21.50 -10.15
C HIS A 167 7.03 22.94 -9.72
N GLU A 168 6.02 23.79 -9.63
CA GLU A 168 6.14 25.16 -9.14
C GLU A 168 6.72 25.24 -7.72
N ARG A 169 6.55 24.16 -6.94
CA ARG A 169 7.04 24.05 -5.56
C ARG A 169 8.35 23.28 -5.43
N GLY A 170 8.91 22.79 -6.56
CA GLY A 170 10.13 21.99 -6.57
C GLY A 170 9.95 20.59 -6.00
N ILE A 171 8.74 20.03 -6.07
CA ILE A 171 8.38 18.69 -5.60
C ILE A 171 8.23 17.77 -6.83
N GLU A 172 8.99 16.69 -6.86
CA GLU A 172 8.92 15.70 -7.94
C GLU A 172 7.61 14.89 -7.84
N PRO A 173 6.74 14.87 -8.88
CA PRO A 173 5.56 14.03 -8.89
C PRO A 173 5.91 12.58 -9.17
N MET A 174 5.31 11.65 -8.41
CA MET A 174 5.32 10.22 -8.64
C MET A 174 3.86 9.75 -8.73
N ALA A 175 3.41 9.34 -9.91
CA ALA A 175 2.01 9.00 -10.12
C ALA A 175 1.77 7.49 -10.16
N THR A 176 0.77 7.01 -9.43
CA THR A 176 0.29 5.63 -9.45
C THR A 176 -0.99 5.57 -10.30
N LEU A 177 -1.01 4.70 -11.32
CA LEU A 177 -2.15 4.59 -12.24
C LEU A 177 -3.37 3.93 -11.61
N PHE A 178 -3.17 2.95 -10.72
CA PHE A 178 -4.26 2.23 -10.08
C PHE A 178 -3.99 2.01 -8.60
N HIS A 179 -4.87 2.55 -7.76
CA HIS A 179 -4.84 2.36 -6.31
C HIS A 179 -6.23 1.94 -5.81
N TRP A 180 -6.72 0.81 -6.40
CA TRP A 180 -7.86 -0.01 -6.01
C TRP A 180 -9.25 0.49 -6.46
N ASP A 181 -9.34 1.69 -7.00
CA ASP A 181 -10.59 2.33 -7.41
C ASP A 181 -11.02 1.97 -8.85
N LEU A 182 -11.20 0.66 -9.11
CA LEU A 182 -11.71 0.16 -10.38
C LEU A 182 -13.09 0.80 -10.67
N PRO A 183 -13.35 1.32 -11.89
CA PRO A 183 -14.69 1.76 -12.26
C PRO A 183 -15.73 0.68 -12.03
N GLN A 184 -16.85 1.02 -11.36
CA GLN A 184 -17.91 0.06 -11.05
C GLN A 184 -18.48 -0.59 -12.29
N ALA A 185 -18.60 0.15 -13.39
CA ALA A 185 -19.07 -0.39 -14.67
C ALA A 185 -18.20 -1.54 -15.20
N LEU A 186 -16.88 -1.51 -14.96
CA LEU A 186 -16.00 -2.64 -15.29
C LEU A 186 -16.19 -3.80 -14.32
N GLN A 187 -16.44 -3.52 -13.03
CA GLN A 187 -16.76 -4.56 -12.06
C GLN A 187 -18.05 -5.30 -12.41
N ASP A 188 -19.06 -4.58 -12.88
CA ASP A 188 -20.35 -5.15 -13.31
C ASP A 188 -20.20 -6.09 -14.54
N LEU A 189 -19.10 -5.93 -15.28
CA LEU A 189 -18.71 -6.82 -16.40
C LEU A 189 -17.73 -7.93 -15.98
N GLY A 190 -17.56 -8.17 -14.67
CA GLY A 190 -16.71 -9.21 -14.10
C GLY A 190 -15.40 -8.70 -13.48
N GLY A 191 -15.13 -7.39 -13.51
CA GLY A 191 -13.96 -6.79 -12.87
C GLY A 191 -12.66 -7.44 -13.30
N TRP A 192 -11.70 -7.54 -12.38
CA TRP A 192 -10.39 -8.16 -12.66
C TRP A 192 -10.43 -9.66 -12.98
N GLU A 193 -11.57 -10.36 -12.78
CA GLU A 193 -11.74 -11.73 -13.29
C GLU A 193 -11.90 -11.76 -14.81
N ASN A 194 -12.38 -10.68 -15.39
CA ASN A 194 -12.47 -10.50 -16.83
C ASN A 194 -11.14 -9.99 -17.39
N ARG A 195 -10.46 -10.82 -18.19
CA ARG A 195 -9.17 -10.47 -18.80
C ARG A 195 -9.20 -9.17 -19.59
N ASP A 196 -10.33 -8.80 -20.19
CA ASP A 196 -10.45 -7.58 -20.99
C ASP A 196 -10.20 -6.32 -20.17
N VAL A 197 -10.39 -6.38 -18.84
CA VAL A 197 -10.08 -5.25 -17.95
C VAL A 197 -8.59 -4.91 -17.98
N ALA A 198 -7.70 -5.89 -18.15
CA ALA A 198 -6.26 -5.63 -18.29
C ALA A 198 -5.95 -4.78 -19.55
N TYR A 199 -6.64 -5.02 -20.65
CA TYR A 199 -6.49 -4.20 -21.87
C TYR A 199 -7.14 -2.82 -21.72
N ARG A 200 -8.31 -2.72 -21.05
CA ARG A 200 -8.93 -1.42 -20.73
C ARG A 200 -8.03 -0.58 -19.82
N PHE A 201 -7.31 -1.23 -18.90
CA PHE A 201 -6.31 -0.54 -18.08
C PHE A 201 -5.18 0.04 -18.93
N ALA A 202 -4.69 -0.66 -19.94
CA ALA A 202 -3.70 -0.16 -20.87
C ALA A 202 -4.21 1.03 -21.70
N ASP A 203 -5.47 0.98 -22.18
CA ASP A 203 -6.11 2.10 -22.88
C ASP A 203 -6.22 3.35 -21.97
N TYR A 204 -6.63 3.14 -20.71
CA TYR A 204 -6.64 4.20 -19.70
C TYR A 204 -5.26 4.76 -19.43
N ALA A 205 -4.27 3.89 -19.23
CA ALA A 205 -2.88 4.29 -18.98
C ALA A 205 -2.33 5.14 -20.13
N ALA A 206 -2.56 4.72 -21.39
CA ALA A 206 -2.15 5.48 -22.56
C ALA A 206 -2.79 6.89 -22.58
N ALA A 207 -4.09 7.01 -22.29
CA ALA A 207 -4.77 8.30 -22.22
C ALA A 207 -4.20 9.23 -21.13
N VAL A 208 -3.78 8.65 -19.98
CA VAL A 208 -3.13 9.39 -18.91
C VAL A 208 -1.71 9.82 -19.32
N PHE A 209 -0.95 8.94 -19.96
CA PHE A 209 0.40 9.25 -20.44
C PHE A 209 0.38 10.35 -21.51
N GLU A 210 -0.56 10.27 -22.46
CA GLU A 210 -0.76 11.34 -23.45
C GLU A 210 -1.06 12.69 -22.78
N ALA A 211 -1.87 12.68 -21.72
CA ALA A 211 -2.32 13.90 -21.06
C ALA A 211 -1.28 14.55 -20.16
N LEU A 212 -0.51 13.76 -19.40
CA LEU A 212 0.46 14.24 -18.41
C LEU A 212 1.91 14.18 -18.93
N GLY A 213 2.13 13.34 -19.94
CA GLY A 213 3.39 13.25 -20.67
C GLY A 213 4.62 13.10 -19.76
N THR A 214 5.70 13.82 -20.14
CA THR A 214 6.96 13.84 -19.40
C THR A 214 6.92 14.71 -18.14
N ALA A 215 5.79 15.35 -17.85
CA ALA A 215 5.63 16.13 -16.62
C ALA A 215 5.65 15.25 -15.35
N VAL A 216 5.40 13.95 -15.50
CA VAL A 216 5.54 12.97 -14.42
C VAL A 216 6.75 12.08 -14.72
N PRO A 217 7.88 12.28 -14.02
CA PRO A 217 9.13 11.54 -14.30
C PRO A 217 9.09 10.08 -13.84
N VAL A 218 8.23 9.75 -12.86
CA VAL A 218 8.15 8.40 -12.29
C VAL A 218 6.68 7.93 -12.23
N TRP A 219 6.43 6.79 -12.85
CA TRP A 219 5.12 6.16 -12.91
C TRP A 219 5.13 4.82 -12.16
N LEU A 220 4.06 4.59 -11.40
CA LEU A 220 3.77 3.30 -10.79
C LEU A 220 2.49 2.73 -11.41
N THR A 221 2.53 1.48 -11.83
CA THR A 221 1.42 0.89 -12.57
C THR A 221 0.25 0.55 -11.65
N ILE A 222 0.45 -0.40 -10.77
CA ILE A 222 -0.57 -0.94 -9.88
C ILE A 222 -0.04 -0.92 -8.45
N ASN A 223 -0.85 -0.36 -7.55
CA ASN A 223 -0.59 -0.44 -6.12
C ASN A 223 -1.02 -1.79 -5.57
N GLU A 224 -0.09 -2.49 -4.94
CA GLU A 224 -0.34 -3.68 -4.13
C GLU A 224 -1.31 -4.69 -4.77
N PRO A 225 -0.97 -5.29 -5.91
CA PRO A 225 -1.86 -6.26 -6.55
C PRO A 225 -2.20 -7.43 -5.61
N LYS A 226 -1.30 -7.80 -4.71
CA LYS A 226 -1.52 -8.80 -3.67
C LYS A 226 -2.66 -8.41 -2.73
N THR A 227 -2.70 -7.17 -2.26
CA THR A 227 -3.74 -6.69 -1.33
C THR A 227 -5.12 -6.69 -1.99
N VAL A 228 -5.20 -6.31 -3.28
CA VAL A 228 -6.43 -6.46 -4.06
C VAL A 228 -6.90 -7.91 -4.05
N VAL A 229 -5.99 -8.86 -4.30
CA VAL A 229 -6.29 -10.31 -4.30
C VAL A 229 -6.74 -10.79 -2.92
N GLN A 230 -5.94 -10.51 -1.90
CA GLN A 230 -6.17 -11.03 -0.54
C GLN A 230 -7.41 -10.41 0.10
N ASN A 231 -7.54 -9.10 0.06
CA ASN A 231 -8.59 -8.39 0.76
C ASN A 231 -9.87 -8.27 -0.07
N GLY A 232 -9.75 -8.14 -1.39
CA GLY A 232 -10.90 -7.97 -2.27
C GLY A 232 -11.55 -9.27 -2.72
N TYR A 233 -10.76 -10.34 -2.94
CA TYR A 233 -11.23 -11.58 -3.55
C TYR A 233 -11.09 -12.82 -2.67
N LEU A 234 -10.13 -12.90 -1.75
CA LEU A 234 -10.02 -14.00 -0.78
C LEU A 234 -10.80 -13.72 0.51
N GLY A 235 -10.55 -12.55 1.13
CA GLY A 235 -11.13 -12.15 2.40
C GLY A 235 -12.47 -11.45 2.29
N GLY A 236 -12.67 -10.68 1.23
CA GLY A 236 -13.89 -9.94 0.96
C GLY A 236 -14.16 -8.77 1.91
N HIS A 237 -13.14 -8.29 2.61
CA HIS A 237 -13.22 -7.15 3.52
C HIS A 237 -12.75 -5.82 2.90
N HIS A 238 -12.26 -5.86 1.66
CA HIS A 238 -12.11 -4.71 0.78
C HIS A 238 -12.98 -4.87 -0.47
N ALA A 239 -13.20 -3.77 -1.20
CA ALA A 239 -13.85 -3.82 -2.49
C ALA A 239 -13.10 -4.77 -3.46
N PRO A 240 -13.80 -5.52 -4.30
CA PRO A 240 -15.25 -5.58 -4.51
C PRO A 240 -16.02 -6.44 -3.49
N GLY A 241 -15.36 -7.01 -2.49
CA GLY A 241 -15.99 -7.74 -1.40
C GLY A 241 -16.34 -9.20 -1.70
N LEU A 242 -15.63 -9.80 -2.65
CA LEU A 242 -15.81 -11.19 -3.07
C LEU A 242 -15.04 -12.15 -2.15
N ARG A 243 -15.44 -13.42 -2.15
CA ARG A 243 -14.81 -14.51 -1.41
C ARG A 243 -14.72 -15.74 -2.30
N ASP A 244 -13.90 -15.64 -3.33
CA ASP A 244 -13.68 -16.71 -4.30
C ASP A 244 -12.18 -16.97 -4.47
N PRO A 245 -11.63 -17.98 -3.78
CA PRO A 245 -10.21 -18.29 -3.85
C PRO A 245 -9.71 -18.69 -5.23
N ASP A 246 -10.54 -19.32 -6.04
CA ASP A 246 -10.15 -19.75 -7.39
C ASP A 246 -10.12 -18.56 -8.36
N ALA A 247 -11.03 -17.61 -8.18
CA ALA A 247 -11.00 -16.32 -8.89
C ALA A 247 -9.82 -15.44 -8.45
N ALA A 248 -9.49 -15.41 -7.18
CA ALA A 248 -8.50 -14.52 -6.61
C ALA A 248 -7.12 -14.62 -7.28
N TYR A 249 -6.62 -15.83 -7.53
CA TYR A 249 -5.33 -16.00 -8.20
C TYR A 249 -5.39 -15.75 -9.70
N LEU A 250 -6.55 -15.96 -10.35
CA LEU A 250 -6.77 -15.46 -11.72
C LEU A 250 -6.67 -13.94 -11.77
N VAL A 251 -7.25 -13.24 -10.78
CA VAL A 251 -7.13 -11.77 -10.62
C VAL A 251 -5.67 -11.37 -10.45
N ALA A 252 -4.87 -12.11 -9.65
CA ALA A 252 -3.43 -11.85 -9.53
C ALA A 252 -2.73 -11.88 -10.90
N HIS A 253 -3.06 -12.86 -11.75
CA HIS A 253 -2.52 -12.94 -13.10
C HIS A 253 -2.95 -11.77 -13.98
N HIS A 254 -4.22 -11.38 -13.95
CA HIS A 254 -4.74 -10.28 -14.79
C HIS A 254 -4.22 -8.91 -14.34
N LEU A 255 -4.04 -8.67 -13.03
CA LEU A 255 -3.39 -7.45 -12.52
C LEU A 255 -1.94 -7.34 -13.01
N GLN A 256 -1.19 -8.44 -12.99
CA GLN A 256 0.18 -8.45 -13.48
C GLN A 256 0.24 -8.28 -15.02
N LEU A 257 -0.73 -8.87 -15.75
CA LEU A 257 -0.86 -8.63 -17.18
C LEU A 257 -1.14 -7.15 -17.47
N ALA A 258 -2.03 -6.53 -16.70
CA ALA A 258 -2.34 -5.11 -16.79
C ALA A 258 -1.10 -4.23 -16.52
N HIS A 259 -0.29 -4.60 -15.50
CA HIS A 259 1.01 -3.96 -15.25
C HIS A 259 1.88 -3.97 -16.51
N GLY A 260 2.14 -5.13 -17.09
CA GLY A 260 3.01 -5.25 -18.26
C GLY A 260 2.48 -4.52 -19.50
N LEU A 261 1.17 -4.52 -19.71
CA LEU A 261 0.52 -3.77 -20.78
C LEU A 261 0.69 -2.25 -20.58
N ALA A 262 0.54 -1.75 -19.36
CA ALA A 262 0.77 -0.33 -19.05
C ALA A 262 2.24 0.08 -19.23
N VAL A 263 3.21 -0.78 -18.87
CA VAL A 263 4.63 -0.55 -19.17
C VAL A 263 4.84 -0.36 -20.66
N ARG A 264 4.26 -1.23 -21.49
CA ARG A 264 4.38 -1.13 -22.96
C ARG A 264 3.71 0.14 -23.50
N ALA A 265 2.57 0.53 -22.94
CA ALA A 265 1.89 1.76 -23.31
C ALA A 265 2.76 3.00 -23.05
N LEU A 266 3.40 3.08 -21.86
CA LEU A 266 4.32 4.20 -21.57
C LEU A 266 5.50 4.23 -22.53
N ARG A 267 6.13 3.06 -22.80
CA ARG A 267 7.29 2.98 -23.69
C ARG A 267 7.01 3.41 -25.13
N ALA A 268 5.77 3.37 -25.56
CA ALA A 268 5.35 3.90 -26.85
C ALA A 268 5.34 5.44 -26.90
N GLU A 269 5.20 6.11 -25.74
CA GLU A 269 4.96 7.54 -25.63
C GLU A 269 6.12 8.30 -24.96
N SER A 270 6.91 7.65 -24.07
CA SER A 270 7.84 8.36 -23.19
C SER A 270 8.95 7.47 -22.66
N ASP A 271 10.11 8.11 -22.37
CA ASP A 271 11.23 7.51 -21.64
C ASP A 271 11.12 7.73 -20.12
N ALA A 272 9.98 8.20 -19.59
CA ALA A 272 9.75 8.32 -18.15
C ALA A 272 9.90 6.96 -17.45
N ARG A 273 10.36 7.00 -16.21
CA ARG A 273 10.59 5.77 -15.43
C ARG A 273 9.27 5.13 -15.02
N ILE A 274 9.19 3.80 -15.07
CA ILE A 274 7.99 3.04 -14.69
C ILE A 274 8.35 1.77 -13.95
N GLY A 275 7.53 1.41 -12.96
CA GLY A 275 7.62 0.17 -12.22
C GLY A 275 6.33 -0.21 -11.49
N PRO A 276 6.25 -1.38 -10.87
CA PRO A 276 5.15 -1.76 -9.99
C PRO A 276 5.34 -1.20 -8.58
N ALA A 277 4.26 -1.10 -7.79
CA ALA A 277 4.32 -0.84 -6.36
C ALA A 277 3.86 -2.09 -5.59
N LEU A 278 4.78 -2.77 -4.93
CA LEU A 278 4.56 -4.05 -4.28
C LEU A 278 4.70 -3.95 -2.76
N ASN A 279 3.70 -4.42 -2.03
CA ASN A 279 3.80 -4.65 -0.60
C ASN A 279 4.48 -6.00 -0.34
N LEU A 280 5.67 -5.96 0.21
CA LEU A 280 6.54 -7.10 0.38
C LEU A 280 6.83 -7.32 1.87
N HIS A 281 6.80 -8.57 2.28
CA HIS A 281 6.95 -8.96 3.67
C HIS A 281 8.02 -10.03 3.83
N PRO A 282 9.06 -9.83 4.65
CA PRO A 282 9.99 -10.92 4.95
C PRO A 282 9.23 -12.04 5.67
N CYS A 283 9.44 -13.26 5.18
CA CYS A 283 8.84 -14.47 5.74
C CYS A 283 9.93 -15.29 6.43
N TYR A 284 9.78 -15.47 7.72
CA TYR A 284 10.70 -16.23 8.56
C TYR A 284 10.06 -17.53 9.03
N PRO A 285 10.81 -18.64 9.14
CA PRO A 285 10.29 -19.83 9.79
C PRO A 285 10.10 -19.59 11.29
N ALA A 286 8.99 -20.05 11.83
CA ALA A 286 8.70 -19.93 13.24
C ALA A 286 9.58 -20.84 14.12
N ASP A 287 10.15 -21.88 13.55
CA ASP A 287 11.10 -22.80 14.18
C ASP A 287 11.96 -23.49 13.11
N ASP A 288 12.97 -24.24 13.53
CA ASP A 288 13.99 -24.87 12.65
C ASP A 288 13.54 -26.22 12.07
N ARG A 289 12.25 -26.58 12.11
CA ARG A 289 11.75 -27.84 11.57
C ARG A 289 11.65 -27.81 10.05
N PRO A 290 11.99 -28.89 9.34
CA PRO A 290 11.93 -28.93 7.87
C PRO A 290 10.54 -28.64 7.29
N GLU A 291 9.46 -29.06 7.97
CA GLU A 291 8.10 -28.76 7.56
C GLU A 291 7.78 -27.26 7.69
N THR A 292 8.36 -26.58 8.67
CA THR A 292 8.21 -25.13 8.86
C THR A 292 8.95 -24.37 7.76
N GLU A 293 10.16 -24.79 7.39
CA GLU A 293 10.90 -24.20 6.29
C GLU A 293 10.15 -24.36 4.96
N THR A 294 9.59 -25.56 4.71
CA THR A 294 8.79 -25.84 3.51
C THR A 294 7.52 -24.95 3.47
N ALA A 295 6.82 -24.82 4.59
CA ALA A 295 5.64 -23.98 4.70
C ALA A 295 5.98 -22.49 4.49
N THR A 296 7.10 -22.04 5.07
CA THR A 296 7.59 -20.65 4.92
C THR A 296 7.95 -20.35 3.46
N ARG A 297 8.62 -21.27 2.78
CA ARG A 297 8.94 -21.11 1.35
C ARG A 297 7.68 -20.95 0.51
N LEU A 298 6.66 -21.79 0.73
CA LEU A 298 5.40 -21.69 -0.01
C LEU A 298 4.63 -20.41 0.33
N TYR A 299 4.61 -20.04 1.61
CA TYR A 299 4.00 -18.81 2.07
C TYR A 299 4.64 -17.58 1.39
N ASP A 300 5.97 -17.50 1.39
CA ASP A 300 6.74 -16.49 0.65
C ASP A 300 6.45 -16.53 -0.86
N GLY A 301 6.17 -17.72 -1.39
CA GLY A 301 5.73 -17.89 -2.77
C GLY A 301 4.50 -17.06 -3.09
N TYR A 302 3.47 -17.13 -2.28
CA TYR A 302 2.22 -16.37 -2.44
C TYR A 302 2.36 -14.89 -2.06
N GLU A 303 3.15 -14.59 -1.02
CA GLU A 303 3.29 -13.23 -0.52
C GLU A 303 4.18 -12.35 -1.39
N ASN A 304 5.29 -12.91 -1.90
CA ASN A 304 6.33 -12.15 -2.57
C ASN A 304 6.63 -12.66 -3.98
N ARG A 305 7.02 -13.95 -4.11
CA ARG A 305 7.59 -14.48 -5.36
C ARG A 305 6.59 -14.56 -6.51
N LEU A 306 5.31 -14.74 -6.22
CA LEU A 306 4.25 -14.73 -7.25
C LEU A 306 4.28 -13.45 -8.08
N TYR A 307 4.63 -12.33 -7.45
CA TYR A 307 4.70 -11.00 -8.06
C TYR A 307 6.12 -10.66 -8.53
N LEU A 308 7.13 -10.91 -7.71
CA LEU A 308 8.51 -10.58 -8.05
C LEU A 308 9.04 -11.45 -9.21
N ASP A 309 8.85 -12.77 -9.16
CA ASP A 309 9.38 -13.67 -10.19
C ASP A 309 8.69 -13.45 -11.54
N SER A 310 7.38 -13.24 -11.55
CA SER A 310 6.65 -13.00 -12.79
C SER A 310 7.07 -11.69 -13.48
N ILE A 311 7.26 -10.61 -12.71
CA ILE A 311 7.63 -9.31 -13.23
C ILE A 311 9.13 -9.25 -13.59
N LEU A 312 10.00 -9.73 -12.71
CA LEU A 312 11.45 -9.55 -12.86
C LEU A 312 12.16 -10.72 -13.56
N ARG A 313 11.55 -11.92 -13.59
CA ARG A 313 12.10 -13.13 -14.21
C ARG A 313 11.27 -13.68 -15.37
N GLY A 314 10.05 -13.19 -15.57
CA GLY A 314 9.14 -13.70 -16.59
C GLY A 314 8.65 -15.13 -16.33
N ALA A 315 8.61 -15.56 -15.08
CA ALA A 315 8.17 -16.90 -14.69
C ALA A 315 7.44 -16.87 -13.36
N TYR A 316 6.39 -17.68 -13.21
CA TYR A 316 5.79 -17.90 -11.90
C TYR A 316 6.60 -18.93 -11.10
N PRO A 317 6.66 -18.82 -9.76
CA PRO A 317 7.31 -19.82 -8.91
C PRO A 317 6.60 -21.17 -9.04
N GLN A 318 7.36 -22.22 -9.40
CA GLN A 318 6.80 -23.53 -9.71
C GLN A 318 6.09 -24.17 -8.51
N ASP A 319 6.62 -23.99 -7.30
CA ASP A 319 6.00 -24.49 -6.07
C ASP A 319 4.61 -23.88 -5.81
N VAL A 320 4.38 -22.64 -6.22
CA VAL A 320 3.04 -21.99 -6.15
C VAL A 320 2.11 -22.57 -7.22
N LEU A 321 2.60 -22.75 -8.46
CA LEU A 321 1.80 -23.35 -9.53
C LEU A 321 1.40 -24.80 -9.19
N ASP A 322 2.32 -25.57 -8.61
CA ASP A 322 2.08 -26.96 -8.18
C ASP A 322 1.04 -27.02 -7.05
N ASP A 323 1.09 -26.08 -6.09
CA ASP A 323 0.11 -26.00 -5.00
C ASP A 323 -1.29 -25.56 -5.49
N LEU A 324 -1.35 -24.61 -6.42
CA LEU A 324 -2.61 -24.20 -7.07
C LEU A 324 -3.22 -25.36 -7.87
N GLY A 325 -2.37 -26.17 -8.52
CA GLY A 325 -2.74 -27.28 -9.35
C GLY A 325 -3.18 -26.89 -10.77
N PRO A 326 -3.11 -27.87 -11.71
CA PRO A 326 -3.33 -27.61 -13.14
C PRO A 326 -4.78 -27.17 -13.46
N ASP A 327 -5.73 -27.50 -12.62
CA ASP A 327 -7.15 -27.18 -12.81
C ASP A 327 -7.56 -25.82 -12.26
N SER A 328 -6.66 -25.11 -11.57
CA SER A 328 -6.97 -23.78 -11.05
C SER A 328 -7.26 -22.79 -12.18
N ARG A 329 -8.15 -21.84 -11.92
CA ARG A 329 -8.47 -20.78 -12.90
C ARG A 329 -7.26 -19.95 -13.29
N MET A 330 -6.32 -19.71 -12.36
CA MET A 330 -5.08 -19.02 -12.67
C MET A 330 -4.24 -19.80 -13.70
N VAL A 331 -3.91 -21.08 -13.41
CA VAL A 331 -3.03 -21.86 -14.29
C VAL A 331 -3.64 -22.00 -15.68
N ARG A 332 -4.94 -22.28 -15.78
CA ARG A 332 -5.66 -22.34 -17.06
C ARG A 332 -5.84 -20.99 -17.75
N GLY A 333 -5.76 -19.90 -16.98
CA GLY A 333 -5.91 -18.53 -17.48
C GLY A 333 -4.64 -17.97 -18.12
N ILE A 334 -3.47 -18.54 -17.83
CA ILE A 334 -2.19 -18.15 -18.43
C ILE A 334 -2.19 -18.52 -19.91
N ARG A 335 -1.94 -17.55 -20.77
CA ARG A 335 -1.85 -17.74 -22.23
C ARG A 335 -0.43 -17.57 -22.73
N ASP A 336 -0.16 -18.13 -23.91
CA ASP A 336 1.13 -17.93 -24.59
C ASP A 336 1.43 -16.44 -24.75
N GLY A 337 2.62 -16.02 -24.33
CA GLY A 337 3.07 -14.63 -24.40
C GLY A 337 2.73 -13.76 -23.17
N ASP A 338 1.85 -14.19 -22.27
CA ASP A 338 1.46 -13.39 -21.10
C ASP A 338 2.66 -13.02 -20.23
N LEU A 339 3.50 -13.99 -19.91
CA LEU A 339 4.69 -13.75 -19.07
C LEU A 339 5.69 -12.81 -19.74
N ALA A 340 5.80 -12.83 -21.06
CA ALA A 340 6.63 -11.87 -21.81
C ALA A 340 6.01 -10.45 -21.82
N VAL A 341 4.71 -10.31 -21.60
CA VAL A 341 4.07 -9.00 -21.37
C VAL A 341 4.31 -8.58 -19.92
N ILE A 342 4.02 -9.44 -18.96
CA ILE A 342 4.17 -9.18 -17.52
C ILE A 342 5.60 -8.73 -17.19
N SER A 343 6.62 -9.40 -17.76
CA SER A 343 8.03 -9.08 -17.56
C SER A 343 8.58 -8.00 -18.51
N SER A 344 7.72 -7.13 -19.03
CA SER A 344 8.20 -5.96 -19.78
C SER A 344 9.16 -5.15 -18.91
N PRO A 345 10.33 -4.71 -19.43
CA PRO A 345 11.37 -4.10 -18.63
C PRO A 345 10.90 -2.88 -17.81
N VAL A 346 11.19 -2.91 -16.53
CA VAL A 346 10.89 -1.82 -15.58
C VAL A 346 12.17 -1.11 -15.16
N ASP A 347 12.08 0.15 -14.74
CA ASP A 347 13.23 1.00 -14.39
C ASP A 347 13.47 1.05 -12.88
N LEU A 348 12.48 0.66 -12.11
CA LEU A 348 12.51 0.66 -10.65
C LEU A 348 11.50 -0.34 -10.09
N LEU A 349 11.72 -0.70 -8.83
CA LEU A 349 10.73 -1.39 -8.01
C LEU A 349 10.34 -0.51 -6.82
N ALA A 350 9.07 -0.18 -6.72
CA ALA A 350 8.52 0.51 -5.56
C ALA A 350 8.14 -0.54 -4.50
N VAL A 351 8.69 -0.37 -3.31
CA VAL A 351 8.54 -1.29 -2.18
C VAL A 351 7.71 -0.64 -1.09
N GLN A 352 6.77 -1.38 -0.55
CA GLN A 352 5.99 -1.04 0.62
C GLN A 352 6.24 -2.08 1.69
N TYR A 353 6.58 -1.63 2.90
CA TYR A 353 6.88 -2.52 4.01
C TYR A 353 6.13 -2.10 5.25
N TYR A 354 5.45 -3.05 5.89
CA TYR A 354 4.67 -2.78 7.09
C TYR A 354 4.88 -3.81 8.22
N THR A 355 5.13 -5.08 7.89
CA THR A 355 5.15 -6.16 8.88
C THR A 355 5.96 -7.36 8.41
N PRO A 356 6.60 -8.13 9.30
CA PRO A 356 7.15 -9.46 9.00
C PRO A 356 6.07 -10.54 9.15
N TYR A 357 6.34 -11.73 8.60
CA TYR A 357 5.57 -12.93 8.88
C TYR A 357 6.47 -14.04 9.46
N TYR A 358 6.07 -14.61 10.60
CA TYR A 358 6.69 -15.79 11.19
C TYR A 358 5.78 -16.99 10.93
N VAL A 359 6.18 -17.85 9.99
CA VAL A 359 5.35 -18.91 9.44
C VAL A 359 5.56 -20.21 10.22
N THR A 360 4.49 -20.82 10.70
CA THR A 360 4.53 -22.11 11.40
C THR A 360 4.54 -23.28 10.40
N GLY A 361 4.91 -24.49 10.84
CA GLY A 361 4.87 -25.70 10.02
C GLY A 361 3.47 -26.05 9.49
N GLY A 362 2.41 -25.48 10.07
CA GLY A 362 1.04 -25.55 9.56
C GLY A 362 0.70 -24.53 8.47
N GLY A 363 1.62 -23.64 8.11
CA GLY A 363 1.39 -22.53 7.19
C GLY A 363 0.68 -21.35 7.84
N ASP A 364 0.51 -21.33 9.17
CA ASP A 364 -0.03 -20.21 9.91
C ASP A 364 1.08 -19.21 10.31
N THR A 365 0.73 -17.94 10.56
CA THR A 365 1.70 -16.97 11.08
C THR A 365 1.47 -16.74 12.58
N GLU A 366 2.52 -16.40 13.28
CA GLU A 366 2.46 -15.98 14.67
C GLU A 366 2.99 -14.56 14.83
N THR A 367 2.50 -13.87 15.85
CA THR A 367 2.97 -12.54 16.25
C THR A 367 4.16 -12.68 17.19
N ARG A 368 5.26 -11.98 16.88
CA ARG A 368 6.49 -11.99 17.69
C ARG A 368 6.92 -10.61 18.17
N TRP A 369 6.40 -9.56 17.53
CA TRP A 369 6.78 -8.19 17.80
C TRP A 369 5.58 -7.39 18.27
N PRO A 370 5.78 -6.25 18.95
CA PRO A 370 4.69 -5.34 19.28
C PRO A 370 3.88 -4.98 18.05
N THR A 371 2.56 -4.90 18.20
CA THR A 371 1.65 -4.50 17.13
C THR A 371 1.24 -3.04 17.29
N SER A 372 0.95 -2.39 16.18
CA SER A 372 0.33 -1.07 16.14
C SER A 372 -1.18 -1.16 16.42
N GLU A 373 -1.89 -0.03 16.34
CA GLU A 373 -3.36 -0.01 16.33
C GLU A 373 -3.96 -0.81 15.16
N ALA A 374 -3.25 -0.91 14.05
CA ALA A 374 -3.55 -1.88 13.01
C ALA A 374 -3.03 -3.25 13.45
N PHE A 375 -3.88 -4.03 14.10
CA PHE A 375 -3.55 -5.32 14.76
C PHE A 375 -2.73 -6.30 13.91
N TRP A 376 -2.74 -6.17 12.59
CA TRP A 376 -1.99 -6.99 11.63
C TRP A 376 -0.54 -6.52 11.47
N GLN A 377 -0.22 -5.28 11.85
CA GLN A 377 1.09 -4.68 11.69
C GLN A 377 1.96 -4.95 12.93
N GLN A 378 3.00 -5.74 12.76
CA GLN A 378 4.06 -5.92 13.76
C GLN A 378 5.18 -4.91 13.48
N ILE A 379 5.65 -4.23 14.51
CA ILE A 379 6.70 -3.22 14.39
C ILE A 379 8.06 -3.91 14.43
N PHE A 380 8.71 -4.01 13.27
CA PHE A 380 9.99 -4.69 13.10
C PHE A 380 10.85 -3.99 12.03
N PRO A 381 11.63 -2.97 12.38
CA PRO A 381 12.44 -2.20 11.42
C PRO A 381 13.45 -3.05 10.64
N ASP A 382 14.04 -4.07 11.27
CA ASP A 382 15.01 -4.97 10.61
C ASP A 382 14.40 -5.72 9.41
N GLY A 383 13.10 -5.97 9.43
CA GLY A 383 12.43 -6.59 8.29
C GLY A 383 12.49 -5.75 7.01
N MET A 384 12.54 -4.42 7.12
CA MET A 384 12.77 -3.55 5.96
C MET A 384 14.19 -3.76 5.41
N PHE A 385 15.20 -3.79 6.26
CA PHE A 385 16.58 -4.08 5.85
C PHE A 385 16.68 -5.44 5.15
N ASP A 386 16.10 -6.47 5.75
CA ASP A 386 16.12 -7.85 5.22
C ASP A 386 15.43 -7.93 3.86
N MET A 387 14.27 -7.27 3.68
CA MET A 387 13.55 -7.29 2.42
C MET A 387 14.30 -6.55 1.32
N LEU A 388 14.83 -5.36 1.59
CA LEU A 388 15.56 -4.56 0.61
C LEU A 388 16.85 -5.26 0.15
N THR A 389 17.62 -5.81 1.08
CA THR A 389 18.85 -6.56 0.78
C THR A 389 18.54 -7.86 0.05
N ARG A 390 17.46 -8.56 0.42
CA ARG A 390 17.00 -9.75 -0.29
C ARG A 390 16.64 -9.45 -1.74
N ILE A 391 15.89 -8.38 -2.01
CA ILE A 391 15.52 -8.01 -3.38
C ILE A 391 16.78 -7.79 -4.23
N THR A 392 17.72 -7.01 -3.73
CA THR A 392 18.99 -6.73 -4.43
C THR A 392 19.80 -7.99 -4.67
N ARG A 393 19.88 -8.89 -3.67
CA ARG A 393 20.60 -10.17 -3.80
C ARG A 393 19.95 -11.11 -4.80
N ASP A 394 18.61 -11.26 -4.76
CA ASP A 394 17.89 -12.29 -5.50
C ASP A 394 17.52 -11.85 -6.93
N TYR A 395 17.33 -10.55 -7.17
CA TYR A 395 16.86 -10.00 -8.46
C TYR A 395 17.84 -9.01 -9.11
N GLY A 396 18.98 -8.75 -8.47
CA GLY A 396 19.99 -7.81 -8.97
C GLY A 396 19.76 -6.37 -8.51
N PRO A 397 20.66 -5.45 -8.89
CA PRO A 397 20.67 -4.07 -8.40
C PRO A 397 19.66 -3.19 -9.13
N ILE A 398 18.39 -3.57 -9.16
CA ILE A 398 17.31 -2.70 -9.66
C ILE A 398 17.14 -1.49 -8.72
N PRO A 399 16.98 -0.27 -9.24
CA PRO A 399 16.67 0.89 -8.39
C PRO A 399 15.41 0.67 -7.55
N LEU A 400 15.53 0.90 -6.24
CA LEU A 400 14.43 0.74 -5.28
C LEU A 400 13.94 2.10 -4.78
N THR A 401 12.68 2.18 -4.47
CA THR A 401 12.06 3.29 -3.75
C THR A 401 11.11 2.75 -2.70
N ILE A 402 11.18 3.24 -1.45
CA ILE A 402 10.12 3.01 -0.47
C ILE A 402 8.99 3.95 -0.82
N THR A 403 7.83 3.40 -1.18
CA THR A 403 6.66 4.19 -1.57
C THR A 403 5.58 4.24 -0.52
N GLU A 404 5.65 3.35 0.46
CA GLU A 404 4.82 3.39 1.66
C GLU A 404 5.53 2.70 2.82
N ASN A 405 5.55 3.38 3.94
CA ASN A 405 5.84 2.86 5.28
C ASN A 405 5.33 3.87 6.31
N GLY A 406 4.64 3.43 7.33
CA GLY A 406 4.03 4.29 8.33
C GLY A 406 3.42 3.53 9.49
N LEU A 407 2.93 4.28 10.47
CA LEU A 407 2.32 3.77 11.69
C LEU A 407 1.02 4.51 11.98
N PRO A 408 -0.11 3.82 12.21
CA PRO A 408 -1.29 4.47 12.76
C PRO A 408 -1.10 4.71 14.26
N CYS A 409 -1.53 5.86 14.73
CA CYS A 409 -1.53 6.21 16.15
C CYS A 409 -2.90 6.75 16.57
N PRO A 410 -3.26 6.66 17.87
CA PRO A 410 -4.49 7.22 18.41
C PRO A 410 -4.37 8.75 18.57
N ASP A 411 -4.19 9.43 17.45
CA ASP A 411 -3.90 10.85 17.42
C ASP A 411 -5.10 11.70 17.90
N GLU A 412 -4.89 12.50 18.91
CA GLU A 412 -5.87 13.42 19.45
C GLU A 412 -5.40 14.87 19.35
N LEU A 413 -6.32 15.80 19.04
CA LEU A 413 -6.03 17.21 19.04
C LEU A 413 -6.04 17.74 20.48
N GLY A 414 -4.87 18.14 20.96
CA GLY A 414 -4.71 18.75 22.28
C GLY A 414 -5.43 20.10 22.41
N SER A 415 -5.70 20.51 23.63
CA SER A 415 -6.34 21.80 23.92
C SER A 415 -5.49 23.01 23.52
N ASP A 416 -4.20 22.81 23.32
CA ASP A 416 -3.23 23.80 22.81
C ASP A 416 -3.21 23.86 21.28
N GLY A 417 -3.98 23.01 20.60
CA GLY A 417 -4.06 22.94 19.14
C GLY A 417 -2.94 22.14 18.48
N THR A 418 -2.17 21.37 19.24
CA THR A 418 -1.11 20.47 18.74
C THR A 418 -1.58 19.01 18.73
N VAL A 419 -0.88 18.16 17.99
CA VAL A 419 -1.06 16.70 17.99
C VAL A 419 0.28 16.05 18.28
N ASP A 420 0.36 15.36 19.42
CA ASP A 420 1.57 14.72 19.94
C ASP A 420 1.56 13.22 19.58
N ASP A 421 2.46 12.80 18.70
CA ASP A 421 2.56 11.43 18.18
C ASP A 421 4.00 10.86 18.28
N PRO A 422 4.57 10.78 19.49
CA PRO A 422 5.97 10.35 19.70
C PRO A 422 6.24 8.95 19.18
N GLY A 423 5.28 8.03 19.26
CA GLY A 423 5.43 6.66 18.73
C GLY A 423 5.63 6.64 17.22
N ARG A 424 5.00 7.55 16.47
CA ARG A 424 5.24 7.68 15.02
C ARG A 424 6.64 8.24 14.74
N VAL A 425 7.15 9.15 15.56
CA VAL A 425 8.53 9.64 15.45
C VAL A 425 9.52 8.49 15.63
N GLU A 426 9.35 7.70 16.68
CA GLU A 426 10.20 6.53 16.97
C GLU A 426 10.15 5.51 15.83
N PHE A 427 8.97 5.15 15.38
CA PHE A 427 8.76 4.23 14.26
C PHE A 427 9.52 4.70 13.01
N LEU A 428 9.33 5.95 12.60
CA LEU A 428 9.98 6.51 11.42
C LEU A 428 11.51 6.55 11.57
N ARG A 429 12.01 6.99 12.74
CA ARG A 429 13.44 7.02 13.02
C ARG A 429 14.08 5.65 12.80
N ASP A 430 13.49 4.61 13.36
CA ASP A 430 14.05 3.27 13.34
C ASP A 430 13.95 2.61 11.95
N HIS A 431 12.86 2.85 11.22
CA HIS A 431 12.73 2.39 9.84
C HIS A 431 13.65 3.16 8.88
N PHE A 432 13.87 4.47 9.09
CA PHE A 432 14.87 5.22 8.32
C PHE A 432 16.28 4.70 8.59
N ALA A 433 16.59 4.36 9.84
CA ALA A 433 17.88 3.73 10.18
C ALA A 433 18.06 2.37 9.50
N ALA A 434 17.01 1.55 9.41
CA ALA A 434 17.05 0.29 8.67
C ALA A 434 17.24 0.50 7.15
N ALA A 435 16.57 1.50 6.57
CA ALA A 435 16.75 1.89 5.17
C ALA A 435 18.18 2.39 4.90
N HIS A 436 18.76 3.19 5.81
CA HIS A 436 20.14 3.65 5.72
C HIS A 436 21.14 2.46 5.73
N ARG A 437 20.98 1.52 6.65
CA ARG A 437 21.80 0.29 6.67
C ARG A 437 21.72 -0.49 5.36
N ALA A 438 20.53 -0.56 4.74
CA ALA A 438 20.36 -1.22 3.45
C ALA A 438 21.15 -0.50 2.34
N ILE A 439 21.17 0.84 2.33
CA ILE A 439 21.99 1.63 1.41
C ILE A 439 23.49 1.33 1.62
N GLU A 440 23.95 1.30 2.88
CA GLU A 440 25.35 0.97 3.20
C GLU A 440 25.71 -0.47 2.81
N ALA A 441 24.74 -1.39 2.80
CA ALA A 441 24.90 -2.75 2.30
C ALA A 441 24.86 -2.86 0.75
N GLY A 442 24.76 -1.73 0.04
CA GLY A 442 24.80 -1.67 -1.44
C GLY A 442 23.45 -1.74 -2.12
N VAL A 443 22.34 -1.58 -1.39
CA VAL A 443 21.00 -1.47 -1.99
C VAL A 443 20.86 -0.11 -2.70
N PRO A 444 20.47 -0.07 -3.99
CA PRO A 444 20.27 1.17 -4.73
C PRO A 444 18.92 1.83 -4.38
N LEU A 445 18.74 2.23 -3.12
CA LEU A 445 17.54 2.91 -2.63
C LEU A 445 17.65 4.42 -2.89
N GLU A 446 16.70 4.97 -3.65
CA GLU A 446 16.75 6.35 -4.13
C GLU A 446 15.83 7.31 -3.38
N SER A 447 14.76 6.81 -2.77
CA SER A 447 13.77 7.65 -2.11
C SER A 447 12.98 6.90 -1.04
N TYR A 448 12.34 7.69 -0.16
CA TYR A 448 11.46 7.17 0.89
C TYR A 448 10.22 8.05 1.02
N HIS A 449 9.05 7.45 0.86
CA HIS A 449 7.77 8.12 1.01
C HIS A 449 7.05 7.57 2.23
N VAL A 450 6.74 8.46 3.17
CA VAL A 450 5.95 8.10 4.37
C VAL A 450 4.50 7.90 3.99
N TRP A 451 3.91 6.80 4.47
CA TRP A 451 2.47 6.62 4.47
C TRP A 451 1.90 7.07 5.81
N SER A 452 1.16 8.13 5.86
CA SER A 452 0.62 8.94 4.78
C SER A 452 0.94 10.42 5.02
N LEU A 453 0.83 11.24 3.97
CA LEU A 453 0.96 12.69 4.13
C LEU A 453 -0.03 13.23 5.16
N MET A 454 -1.28 12.81 5.08
CA MET A 454 -2.37 13.28 5.93
C MET A 454 -3.29 12.14 6.33
N ASP A 455 -4.00 12.30 7.44
CA ASP A 455 -5.09 11.40 7.81
C ASP A 455 -6.11 11.33 6.70
N ASN A 456 -6.65 10.13 6.45
CA ASN A 456 -7.47 9.89 5.29
C ASN A 456 -8.51 8.79 5.54
N PHE A 457 -9.25 8.41 4.52
CA PHE A 457 -10.16 7.27 4.55
C PHE A 457 -9.38 5.95 4.50
N GLU A 458 -9.23 5.28 5.65
CA GLU A 458 -8.49 4.02 5.75
C GLU A 458 -9.35 2.82 5.39
N TRP A 459 -9.82 2.78 4.16
CA TRP A 459 -10.54 1.69 3.54
C TRP A 459 -11.72 1.16 4.40
N ALA A 460 -11.72 -0.13 4.76
CA ALA A 460 -12.77 -0.71 5.61
C ALA A 460 -12.78 -0.16 7.04
N GLU A 461 -11.66 0.39 7.52
CA GLU A 461 -11.55 1.00 8.86
C GLU A 461 -12.09 2.44 8.91
N GLY A 462 -12.47 3.01 7.75
CA GLY A 462 -13.04 4.36 7.69
C GLY A 462 -12.05 5.42 8.16
N TYR A 463 -12.47 6.23 9.13
CA TYR A 463 -11.64 7.33 9.67
C TYR A 463 -11.09 7.06 11.08
N GLU A 464 -11.19 5.83 11.57
CA GLU A 464 -10.73 5.51 12.94
C GLU A 464 -9.19 5.45 13.01
N GLN A 465 -8.53 4.90 12.01
CA GLN A 465 -7.07 4.81 11.99
C GLN A 465 -6.44 6.04 11.35
N ARG A 466 -5.50 6.65 12.06
CA ARG A 466 -4.83 7.88 11.62
C ARG A 466 -3.36 7.61 11.30
N TRP A 467 -3.05 7.61 10.01
CA TRP A 467 -1.70 7.31 9.48
C TRP A 467 -0.90 8.56 9.10
N GLY A 468 -1.55 9.71 9.03
CA GLY A 468 -0.99 10.93 8.48
C GLY A 468 0.11 11.55 9.32
N LEU A 469 1.06 12.21 8.66
CA LEU A 469 1.93 13.21 9.27
C LEU A 469 1.13 14.47 9.62
N VAL A 470 0.05 14.71 8.90
CA VAL A 470 -0.86 15.83 9.06
C VAL A 470 -2.19 15.30 9.62
N TYR A 471 -2.60 15.83 10.76
CA TYR A 471 -3.92 15.60 11.31
C TYR A 471 -4.98 16.33 10.48
N VAL A 472 -6.02 15.61 10.07
CA VAL A 472 -7.20 16.19 9.42
C VAL A 472 -8.34 16.22 10.42
N ASP A 473 -8.77 17.42 10.76
CA ASP A 473 -10.03 17.64 11.48
C ASP A 473 -11.17 17.49 10.47
N TYR A 474 -11.70 16.30 10.32
CA TYR A 474 -12.67 15.97 9.26
C TYR A 474 -13.91 16.89 9.23
N PRO A 475 -14.50 17.32 10.37
CA PRO A 475 -15.62 18.24 10.35
C PRO A 475 -15.31 19.63 9.74
N THR A 476 -14.09 20.15 9.93
CA THR A 476 -13.68 21.47 9.46
C THR A 476 -12.71 21.43 8.29
N GLN A 477 -12.17 20.26 8.00
CA GLN A 477 -11.13 20.06 7.00
C GLN A 477 -9.84 20.86 7.26
N ARG A 478 -9.56 21.21 8.53
CA ARG A 478 -8.30 21.84 8.93
C ARG A 478 -7.16 20.83 8.87
N ARG A 479 -5.99 21.29 8.43
CA ARG A 479 -4.73 20.54 8.44
C ARG A 479 -3.87 21.02 9.60
N ILE A 480 -3.44 20.11 10.46
CA ILE A 480 -2.59 20.41 11.62
C ILE A 480 -1.36 19.49 11.53
N LEU A 481 -0.17 20.07 11.48
CA LEU A 481 1.06 19.29 11.49
C LEU A 481 1.20 18.59 12.84
N LYS A 482 1.41 17.26 12.81
CA LYS A 482 1.69 16.47 14.00
C LYS A 482 3.17 16.63 14.40
N ARG A 483 3.55 16.20 15.60
CA ARG A 483 4.93 16.20 16.07
C ARG A 483 5.86 15.48 15.08
N SER A 484 5.44 14.32 14.57
CA SER A 484 6.18 13.57 13.57
C SER A 484 6.47 14.36 12.30
N ALA A 485 5.52 15.21 11.85
CA ALA A 485 5.73 16.08 10.68
C ALA A 485 6.83 17.12 10.95
N HIS A 486 6.84 17.73 12.14
CA HIS A 486 7.88 18.69 12.52
C HIS A 486 9.26 18.03 12.62
N TRP A 487 9.32 16.83 13.19
CA TRP A 487 10.55 16.04 13.26
C TRP A 487 11.03 15.66 11.84
N TYR A 488 10.13 15.17 10.99
CA TYR A 488 10.44 14.76 9.61
C TYR A 488 10.93 15.94 8.76
N LYS A 489 10.33 17.13 8.93
CA LYS A 489 10.82 18.37 8.30
C LYS A 489 12.30 18.62 8.60
N GLY A 490 12.73 18.36 9.85
CA GLY A 490 14.12 18.44 10.23
C GLY A 490 14.98 17.40 9.53
N VAL A 491 14.53 16.12 9.42
CA VAL A 491 15.24 15.05 8.68
C VAL A 491 15.46 15.47 7.22
N ILE A 492 14.42 15.97 6.55
CA ILE A 492 14.49 16.39 5.16
C ILE A 492 15.50 17.54 4.97
N ARG A 493 15.43 18.56 5.83
CA ARG A 493 16.32 19.71 5.76
C ARG A 493 17.79 19.32 5.87
N ASP A 494 18.09 18.45 6.84
CA ASP A 494 19.47 18.08 7.19
C ASP A 494 19.96 16.86 6.39
N ASN A 495 19.06 16.18 5.67
CA ASN A 495 19.28 14.87 5.01
C ASN A 495 19.93 13.85 5.96
N THR A 496 19.50 13.88 7.23
CA THR A 496 20.11 13.12 8.33
C THR A 496 19.03 12.70 9.33
N VAL A 497 19.11 11.47 9.77
CA VAL A 497 18.21 10.89 10.78
C VAL A 497 18.87 10.89 12.15
#